data_dc5eb26e48b6e28d3f57e3d3f6c122de
#
_entry.id   dc5eb26e48b6e28d3f57e3d3f6c122de
#
_cell.length_a   1.000
_cell.length_b   1.000
_cell.length_c   1.000
_cell.angle_alpha   90.00
_cell.angle_beta   90.00
_cell.angle_gamma   90.00
#
_symmetry.space_group_name_H-M   'P 1'
#
loop_
_entity.id
_entity.type
_entity.pdbx_description
1 polymer ?
#
loop_
_entity_poly.entity_id
_entity_poly.type
_entity_poly.pdbx_seq_one_letter_code
_entity_poly.pdbx_strand_id
1 'polypeptide(L)'
;VDPVIGQNGTGIWTIKAALDLGVGIPSIYEAVSARSNSKNFKYNFEQNFNNKKYNPNDKYNEISIEQIIFFNFACSIYQGLNLINESNKWDFFNFKIEDIFKAWSAGCILQGKYLDIISKEFTKRKKIDPQYLHDLIKRNCPDQLKSIREFNSSAINMGITCPVLSSNLAYYDQMFSNHIIGETIQLQRSFFGLHPIKEKKGKNKINPYWTKL
;
A
#
# COMPACT_ATOMS: atom_id res chain seq x y z
N VAL A 1 22.14 7.88 16.08
CA VAL A 1 21.20 8.74 15.32
C VAL A 1 19.93 8.90 16.16
N ASP A 2 19.44 10.13 16.30
CA ASP A 2 18.16 10.39 16.99
C ASP A 2 17.03 9.70 16.23
N PRO A 3 16.22 8.83 16.85
CA PRO A 3 15.14 8.13 16.19
C PRO A 3 13.91 9.01 15.92
N VAL A 4 13.84 10.23 16.47
CA VAL A 4 12.68 11.12 16.30
C VAL A 4 12.68 11.78 14.93
N ILE A 5 11.63 11.54 14.16
CA ILE A 5 11.48 12.01 12.79
C ILE A 5 10.53 13.21 12.71
N GLY A 6 11.04 14.32 12.15
CA GLY A 6 10.21 15.51 11.89
C GLY A 6 9.20 15.30 10.76
N GLN A 7 8.13 16.10 10.76
CA GLN A 7 7.08 16.10 9.73
C GLN A 7 6.73 17.53 9.33
N ASN A 8 6.57 17.75 8.03
CA ASN A 8 6.14 19.05 7.46
C ASN A 8 4.62 19.15 7.28
N GLY A 9 3.85 18.14 7.67
CA GLY A 9 2.39 18.13 7.61
C GLY A 9 1.78 17.67 6.28
N THR A 10 2.53 17.66 5.18
CA THR A 10 2.00 17.28 3.85
C THR A 10 1.45 15.85 3.80
N GLY A 11 2.09 14.90 4.49
CA GLY A 11 1.59 13.53 4.62
C GLY A 11 0.25 13.46 5.32
N ILE A 12 0.04 14.26 6.36
CA ILE A 12 -1.24 14.35 7.07
C ILE A 12 -2.33 14.91 6.16
N TRP A 13 -2.02 15.94 5.36
CA TRP A 13 -2.98 16.50 4.40
C TRP A 13 -3.36 15.48 3.33
N THR A 14 -2.40 14.71 2.84
CA THR A 14 -2.64 13.61 1.89
C THR A 14 -3.59 12.56 2.46
N ILE A 15 -3.41 12.17 3.73
CA ILE A 15 -4.30 11.21 4.40
C ILE A 15 -5.71 11.77 4.57
N LYS A 16 -5.84 13.04 4.98
CA LYS A 16 -7.15 13.69 5.10
C LYS A 16 -7.90 13.71 3.77
N ALA A 17 -7.23 14.14 2.69
CA ALA A 17 -7.81 14.14 1.35
C ALA A 17 -8.23 12.73 0.90
N ALA A 18 -7.44 11.71 1.23
CA ALA A 18 -7.77 10.32 0.90
C ALA A 18 -9.02 9.83 1.65
N LEU A 19 -9.19 10.18 2.92
CA LEU A 19 -10.38 9.86 3.70
C LEU A 19 -11.62 10.59 3.15
N ASP A 20 -11.52 11.87 2.82
CA ASP A 20 -12.61 12.66 2.25
C ASP A 20 -13.06 12.11 0.89
N LEU A 21 -12.13 11.60 0.08
CA LEU A 21 -12.39 11.01 -1.24
C LEU A 21 -12.73 9.51 -1.18
N GLY A 22 -12.61 8.87 -0.02
CA GLY A 22 -12.83 7.43 0.13
C GLY A 22 -11.77 6.56 -0.57
N VAL A 23 -10.52 7.05 -0.67
CA VAL A 23 -9.41 6.34 -1.35
C VAL A 23 -8.49 5.69 -0.35
N GLY A 24 -8.22 4.39 -0.52
CA GLY A 24 -7.26 3.66 0.31
C GLY A 24 -5.81 3.95 -0.11
N ILE A 25 -5.03 4.51 0.81
CA ILE A 25 -3.58 4.78 0.64
C ILE A 25 -2.76 4.21 1.81
N PRO A 26 -2.86 2.90 2.09
CA PRO A 26 -2.33 2.33 3.32
C PRO A 26 -0.82 2.53 3.49
N SER A 27 -0.01 2.44 2.44
CA SER A 27 1.44 2.62 2.57
C SER A 27 1.83 4.05 2.96
N ILE A 28 1.12 5.04 2.44
CA ILE A 28 1.35 6.46 2.77
C ILE A 28 0.92 6.71 4.23
N TYR A 29 -0.21 6.13 4.65
CA TYR A 29 -0.66 6.19 6.04
C TYR A 29 0.37 5.57 6.98
N GLU A 30 0.86 4.36 6.68
CA GLU A 30 1.86 3.67 7.51
C GLU A 30 3.18 4.45 7.61
N ALA A 31 3.62 5.08 6.51
CA ALA A 31 4.81 5.92 6.54
C ALA A 31 4.64 7.14 7.47
N VAL A 32 3.47 7.78 7.46
CA VAL A 32 3.16 8.92 8.34
C VAL A 32 2.98 8.44 9.79
N SER A 33 2.33 7.31 10.01
CA SER A 33 2.13 6.69 11.32
C SER A 33 3.47 6.34 11.97
N ALA A 34 4.38 5.70 11.24
CA ALA A 34 5.73 5.37 11.72
C ALA A 34 6.50 6.63 12.15
N ARG A 35 6.41 7.73 11.39
CA ARG A 35 7.01 9.02 11.76
C ARG A 35 6.40 9.59 13.04
N SER A 36 5.08 9.53 13.18
CA SER A 36 4.39 10.00 14.38
C SER A 36 4.79 9.18 15.61
N ASN A 37 4.87 7.87 15.46
CA ASN A 37 5.25 6.94 16.51
C ASN A 37 6.72 7.07 16.93
N SER A 38 7.60 7.58 16.06
CA SER A 38 9.02 7.74 16.38
C SER A 38 9.27 8.59 17.64
N LYS A 39 8.34 9.47 17.99
CA LYS A 39 8.39 10.28 19.22
C LYS A 39 8.23 9.46 20.50
N ASN A 40 7.68 8.26 20.40
CA ASN A 40 7.37 7.38 21.52
C ASN A 40 8.47 6.34 21.78
N PHE A 41 9.54 6.28 20.97
CA PHE A 41 10.63 5.31 21.10
C PHE A 41 11.61 5.61 22.26
N LYS A 42 11.21 6.36 23.27
CA LYS A 42 12.02 6.65 24.47
C LYS A 42 12.16 5.45 25.41
N TYR A 43 11.39 4.41 25.20
CA TYR A 43 11.39 3.22 26.05
C TYR A 43 12.28 2.14 25.43
N ASN A 44 13.54 2.07 25.85
CA ASN A 44 14.37 0.89 25.63
C ASN A 44 13.85 -0.23 26.53
N PHE A 45 12.84 -0.94 26.06
CA PHE A 45 12.55 -2.24 26.62
C PHE A 45 13.65 -3.18 26.13
N GLU A 46 14.46 -3.72 27.04
CA GLU A 46 15.24 -4.93 26.76
C GLU A 46 14.24 -6.06 26.52
N GLN A 47 13.62 -6.05 25.36
CA GLN A 47 12.84 -7.20 24.93
C GLN A 47 13.84 -8.25 24.47
N ASN A 48 13.99 -9.31 25.27
CA ASN A 48 14.53 -10.58 24.81
C ASN A 48 13.58 -11.20 23.77
N PHE A 49 13.37 -10.51 22.64
CA PHE A 49 12.98 -11.22 21.45
C PHE A 49 14.11 -12.22 21.20
N ASN A 50 13.77 -13.50 21.14
CA ASN A 50 14.71 -14.54 20.75
C ASN A 50 15.50 -14.03 19.55
N ASN A 51 16.70 -13.49 19.84
CA ASN A 51 17.66 -13.03 18.87
C ASN A 51 18.12 -14.28 18.10
N LYS A 52 17.31 -14.75 17.16
CA LYS A 52 17.88 -15.44 16.02
C LYS A 52 18.83 -14.43 15.43
N LYS A 53 20.12 -14.57 15.79
CA LYS A 53 21.18 -13.71 15.26
C LYS A 53 20.94 -13.65 13.76
N TYR A 54 20.71 -12.45 13.24
CA TYR A 54 20.79 -12.17 11.82
C TYR A 54 22.04 -12.89 11.31
N ASN A 55 21.84 -13.90 10.48
CA ASN A 55 22.95 -14.57 9.83
C ASN A 55 23.23 -13.80 8.55
N PRO A 56 24.39 -13.08 8.44
CA PRO A 56 24.74 -12.35 7.22
C PRO A 56 24.83 -13.24 5.98
N ASN A 57 24.87 -14.58 6.18
CA ASN A 57 24.84 -15.58 5.11
C ASN A 57 23.42 -15.95 4.65
N ASP A 58 22.37 -15.46 5.31
CA ASP A 58 21.02 -15.52 4.75
C ASP A 58 20.99 -14.60 3.52
N LYS A 59 21.31 -15.19 2.39
CA LYS A 59 21.50 -14.53 1.10
C LYS A 59 20.18 -13.90 0.64
N TYR A 60 19.87 -12.71 1.13
CA TYR A 60 19.06 -11.80 0.36
C TYR A 60 19.97 -11.28 -0.77
N ASN A 61 19.82 -11.86 -1.92
CA ASN A 61 20.49 -11.48 -3.14
C ASN A 61 20.19 -9.99 -3.44
N GLU A 62 21.14 -9.23 -3.97
CA GLU A 62 20.94 -7.82 -4.37
C GLU A 62 19.70 -7.64 -5.25
N ILE A 63 19.42 -8.59 -6.12
CA ILE A 63 18.23 -8.64 -6.98
C ILE A 63 16.94 -8.65 -6.13
N SER A 64 16.90 -9.38 -5.03
CA SER A 64 15.73 -9.43 -4.13
C SER A 64 15.48 -8.09 -3.47
N ILE A 65 16.51 -7.36 -3.06
CA ILE A 65 16.39 -6.03 -2.45
C ILE A 65 15.89 -5.01 -3.48
N GLU A 66 16.42 -5.03 -4.70
CA GLU A 66 15.95 -4.15 -5.77
C GLU A 66 14.45 -4.37 -6.07
N GLN A 67 14.01 -5.63 -6.12
CA GLN A 67 12.60 -5.97 -6.32
C GLN A 67 11.72 -5.48 -5.16
N ILE A 68 12.17 -5.61 -3.92
CA ILE A 68 11.45 -5.10 -2.74
C ILE A 68 11.27 -3.60 -2.82
N ILE A 69 12.32 -2.87 -3.16
CA ILE A 69 12.28 -1.40 -3.31
C ILE A 69 11.34 -1.03 -4.45
N PHE A 70 11.48 -1.66 -5.62
CA PHE A 70 10.63 -1.40 -6.78
C PHE A 70 9.16 -1.65 -6.48
N PHE A 71 8.82 -2.79 -5.88
CA PHE A 71 7.46 -3.13 -5.49
C PHE A 71 6.83 -2.07 -4.58
N ASN A 72 7.55 -1.70 -3.52
CA ASN A 72 7.06 -0.68 -2.58
C ASN A 72 6.85 0.67 -3.27
N PHE A 73 7.79 1.08 -4.10
CA PHE A 73 7.73 2.32 -4.84
C PHE A 73 6.54 2.31 -5.83
N ALA A 74 6.38 1.25 -6.61
CA ALA A 74 5.29 1.12 -7.58
C ALA A 74 3.91 1.14 -6.92
N CYS A 75 3.72 0.40 -5.82
CA CYS A 75 2.46 0.40 -5.06
C CYS A 75 2.16 1.78 -4.45
N SER A 76 3.16 2.45 -3.88
CA SER A 76 2.97 3.78 -3.28
C SER A 76 2.68 4.86 -4.32
N ILE A 77 3.35 4.82 -5.48
CA ILE A 77 3.06 5.71 -6.62
C ILE A 77 1.63 5.46 -7.15
N TYR A 78 1.23 4.19 -7.28
CA TYR A 78 -0.13 3.84 -7.72
C TYR A 78 -1.20 4.39 -6.76
N GLN A 79 -0.99 4.26 -5.44
CA GLN A 79 -1.89 4.83 -4.43
C GLN A 79 -2.00 6.35 -4.57
N GLY A 80 -0.87 7.04 -4.76
CA GLY A 80 -0.84 8.48 -5.00
C GLY A 80 -1.54 8.89 -6.29
N LEU A 81 -1.30 8.18 -7.40
CA LEU A 81 -1.98 8.42 -8.68
C LEU A 81 -3.49 8.23 -8.55
N ASN A 82 -3.92 7.17 -7.87
CA ASN A 82 -5.33 6.90 -7.66
C ASN A 82 -6.01 8.01 -6.84
N LEU A 83 -5.34 8.51 -5.80
CA LEU A 83 -5.83 9.63 -5.01
C LEU A 83 -5.97 10.91 -5.85
N ILE A 84 -4.96 11.26 -6.65
CA ILE A 84 -5.00 12.43 -7.52
C ILE A 84 -6.10 12.27 -8.59
N ASN A 85 -6.26 11.07 -9.14
CA ASN A 85 -7.34 10.81 -10.10
C ASN A 85 -8.72 11.00 -9.49
N GLU A 86 -8.94 10.52 -8.27
CA GLU A 86 -10.21 10.69 -7.57
C GLU A 86 -10.47 12.16 -7.18
N SER A 87 -9.41 12.97 -6.96
CA SER A 87 -9.56 14.41 -6.69
C SER A 87 -10.12 15.18 -7.88
N ASN A 88 -10.08 14.64 -9.10
CA ASN A 88 -10.76 15.22 -10.25
C ASN A 88 -12.29 15.26 -10.12
N LYS A 89 -12.86 14.61 -9.09
CA LYS A 89 -14.27 14.76 -8.71
C LYS A 89 -14.56 16.11 -8.05
N TRP A 90 -13.56 16.80 -7.58
CA TRP A 90 -13.67 18.18 -7.12
C TRP A 90 -13.61 19.13 -8.33
N ASP A 91 -14.59 19.98 -8.50
CA ASP A 91 -14.83 20.79 -9.69
C ASP A 91 -13.66 21.69 -10.14
N PHE A 92 -12.72 21.98 -9.23
CA PHE A 92 -11.57 22.83 -9.50
C PHE A 92 -10.29 22.07 -9.86
N PHE A 93 -10.31 20.73 -9.90
CA PHE A 93 -9.17 19.91 -10.30
C PHE A 93 -9.42 19.20 -11.65
N ASN A 94 -8.41 19.19 -12.50
CA ASN A 94 -8.41 18.45 -13.76
C ASN A 94 -6.98 18.00 -14.08
N PHE A 95 -6.49 17.05 -13.29
CA PHE A 95 -5.14 16.54 -13.47
C PHE A 95 -5.06 15.52 -14.59
N LYS A 96 -4.03 15.68 -15.45
CA LYS A 96 -3.65 14.70 -16.46
C LYS A 96 -2.47 13.88 -15.94
N ILE A 97 -2.46 12.59 -16.23
CA ILE A 97 -1.41 11.66 -15.78
C ILE A 97 -0.02 12.13 -16.24
N GLU A 98 0.08 12.62 -17.47
CA GLU A 98 1.33 13.14 -18.03
C GLU A 98 1.90 14.32 -17.25
N ASP A 99 1.04 15.23 -16.82
CA ASP A 99 1.46 16.43 -16.09
C ASP A 99 1.89 16.08 -14.65
N ILE A 100 1.25 15.09 -14.04
CA ILE A 100 1.67 14.56 -12.73
C ILE A 100 3.10 14.01 -12.83
N PHE A 101 3.37 13.14 -13.80
CA PHE A 101 4.70 12.55 -13.98
C PHE A 101 5.75 13.60 -14.35
N LYS A 102 5.42 14.60 -15.19
CA LYS A 102 6.32 15.72 -15.47
C LYS A 102 6.70 16.47 -14.19
N ALA A 103 5.72 16.79 -13.35
CA ALA A 103 5.96 17.46 -12.07
C ALA A 103 6.86 16.62 -11.14
N TRP A 104 6.61 15.33 -11.05
CA TRP A 104 7.42 14.42 -10.21
C TRP A 104 8.83 14.16 -10.74
N SER A 105 9.05 14.30 -12.06
CA SER A 105 10.36 14.16 -12.69
C SER A 105 11.18 15.46 -12.70
N ALA A 106 10.60 16.58 -12.29
CA ALA A 106 11.21 17.91 -12.36
C ALA A 106 11.78 18.37 -10.99
N GLY A 107 12.67 17.58 -10.40
CA GLY A 107 13.36 17.93 -9.15
C GLY A 107 12.66 17.47 -7.86
N CYS A 108 11.68 16.59 -7.95
CA CYS A 108 11.09 15.92 -6.80
C CYS A 108 11.97 14.75 -6.34
N ILE A 109 11.90 14.39 -5.05
CA ILE A 109 12.61 13.23 -4.49
C ILE A 109 12.22 11.89 -5.16
N LEU A 110 11.08 11.85 -5.84
CA LEU A 110 10.59 10.66 -6.56
C LEU A 110 11.32 10.43 -7.90
N GLN A 111 12.04 11.44 -8.40
CA GLN A 111 12.78 11.39 -9.66
C GLN A 111 13.78 10.23 -9.65
N GLY A 112 13.83 9.46 -10.75
CA GLY A 112 14.80 8.38 -10.94
C GLY A 112 14.27 7.19 -11.75
N LYS A 113 15.11 6.17 -11.91
CA LYS A 113 14.87 4.98 -12.73
C LYS A 113 13.48 4.36 -12.55
N TYR A 114 13.04 4.22 -11.31
CA TYR A 114 11.74 3.57 -11.02
C TYR A 114 10.55 4.43 -11.44
N LEU A 115 10.63 5.74 -11.21
CA LEU A 115 9.58 6.65 -11.68
C LEU A 115 9.49 6.64 -13.21
N ASP A 116 10.62 6.58 -13.92
CA ASP A 116 10.64 6.53 -15.38
C ASP A 116 9.98 5.24 -15.92
N ILE A 117 10.24 4.09 -15.29
CA ILE A 117 9.61 2.81 -15.64
C ILE A 117 8.09 2.91 -15.45
N ILE A 118 7.64 3.42 -14.32
CA ILE A 118 6.22 3.54 -13.96
C ILE A 118 5.53 4.57 -14.87
N SER A 119 6.15 5.71 -15.08
CA SER A 119 5.64 6.78 -15.95
C SER A 119 5.34 6.27 -17.36
N LYS A 120 6.27 5.52 -17.97
CA LYS A 120 6.08 4.93 -19.31
C LYS A 120 4.87 4.01 -19.39
N GLU A 121 4.56 3.27 -18.32
CA GLU A 121 3.41 2.38 -18.31
C GLU A 121 2.09 3.14 -18.26
N PHE A 122 1.96 4.10 -17.33
CA PHE A 122 0.70 4.80 -17.10
C PHE A 122 0.42 5.90 -18.13
N THR A 123 1.43 6.63 -18.60
CA THR A 123 1.25 7.68 -19.61
C THR A 123 0.88 7.09 -20.99
N LYS A 124 1.45 5.95 -21.34
CA LYS A 124 1.10 5.24 -22.60
C LYS A 124 -0.38 4.87 -22.65
N ARG A 125 -0.97 4.47 -21.53
CA ARG A 125 -2.34 3.97 -21.45
C ARG A 125 -3.36 5.04 -21.04
N LYS A 126 -2.91 6.22 -20.62
CA LYS A 126 -3.73 7.39 -20.25
C LYS A 126 -4.86 7.08 -19.24
N LYS A 127 -4.69 6.06 -18.42
CA LYS A 127 -5.67 5.60 -17.45
C LYS A 127 -4.97 5.02 -16.24
N ILE A 128 -5.58 5.19 -15.06
CA ILE A 128 -5.13 4.55 -13.83
C ILE A 128 -5.99 3.31 -13.62
N ASP A 129 -5.39 2.15 -13.85
CA ASP A 129 -6.06 0.86 -13.79
C ASP A 129 -5.20 -0.12 -12.96
N PRO A 130 -5.78 -0.87 -12.01
CA PRO A 130 -5.06 -1.86 -11.24
C PRO A 130 -4.29 -2.88 -12.10
N GLN A 131 -4.84 -3.25 -13.25
CA GLN A 131 -4.19 -4.21 -14.14
C GLN A 131 -2.80 -3.73 -14.61
N TYR A 132 -2.61 -2.41 -14.76
CA TYR A 132 -1.31 -1.87 -15.18
C TYR A 132 -0.26 -1.98 -14.07
N LEU A 133 -0.68 -1.80 -12.81
CA LEU A 133 0.19 -2.09 -11.67
C LEU A 133 0.56 -3.57 -11.62
N HIS A 134 -0.40 -4.46 -11.84
CA HIS A 134 -0.15 -5.90 -11.88
C HIS A 134 0.86 -6.29 -12.96
N ASP A 135 0.64 -5.83 -14.20
CA ASP A 135 1.53 -6.09 -15.33
C ASP A 135 2.95 -5.55 -15.07
N LEU A 136 3.03 -4.37 -14.48
CA LEU A 136 4.29 -3.73 -14.13
C LEU A 136 5.08 -4.53 -13.09
N ILE A 137 4.41 -4.97 -12.02
CA ILE A 137 5.02 -5.77 -10.97
C ILE A 137 5.41 -7.15 -11.50
N LYS A 138 4.56 -7.80 -12.28
CA LYS A 138 4.87 -9.10 -12.89
C LYS A 138 6.13 -9.07 -13.77
N ARG A 139 6.38 -7.98 -14.50
CA ARG A 139 7.58 -7.81 -15.31
C ARG A 139 8.85 -7.54 -14.53
N ASN A 140 8.74 -6.82 -13.41
CA ASN A 140 9.89 -6.38 -12.62
C ASN A 140 10.14 -7.24 -11.37
N CYS A 141 9.19 -8.10 -11.00
CA CYS A 141 9.29 -9.05 -9.89
C CYS A 141 8.89 -10.46 -10.40
N PRO A 142 9.75 -11.11 -11.18
CA PRO A 142 9.41 -12.33 -11.92
C PRO A 142 9.11 -13.55 -11.04
N ASP A 143 9.56 -13.57 -9.80
CA ASP A 143 9.28 -14.62 -8.82
C ASP A 143 7.88 -14.54 -8.18
N GLN A 144 6.98 -13.75 -8.78
CA GLN A 144 5.61 -13.58 -8.31
C GLN A 144 5.51 -13.10 -6.85
N LEU A 145 6.41 -12.23 -6.44
CA LEU A 145 6.51 -11.67 -5.08
C LEU A 145 6.95 -12.67 -4.01
N LYS A 146 7.44 -13.84 -4.37
CA LYS A 146 7.85 -14.86 -3.40
C LYS A 146 8.96 -14.34 -2.49
N SER A 147 10.04 -13.81 -3.06
CA SER A 147 11.17 -13.24 -2.30
C SER A 147 10.73 -12.08 -1.39
N ILE A 148 9.80 -11.25 -1.87
CA ILE A 148 9.26 -10.12 -1.10
C ILE A 148 8.47 -10.61 0.11
N ARG A 149 7.64 -11.65 -0.06
CA ARG A 149 6.87 -12.26 1.03
C ARG A 149 7.77 -12.95 2.05
N GLU A 150 8.77 -13.68 1.59
CA GLU A 150 9.76 -14.34 2.45
C GLU A 150 10.54 -13.31 3.28
N PHE A 151 10.98 -12.21 2.65
CA PHE A 151 11.63 -11.12 3.35
C PHE A 151 10.72 -10.50 4.42
N ASN A 152 9.48 -10.15 4.08
CA ASN A 152 8.54 -9.56 5.02
C ASN A 152 8.22 -10.50 6.20
N SER A 153 8.02 -11.78 5.92
CA SER A 153 7.79 -12.80 6.94
C SER A 153 8.99 -12.96 7.87
N SER A 154 10.20 -12.98 7.31
CA SER A 154 11.44 -13.06 8.09
C SER A 154 11.64 -11.83 8.98
N ALA A 155 11.37 -10.63 8.46
CA ALA A 155 11.44 -9.40 9.24
C ALA A 155 10.46 -9.44 10.42
N ILE A 156 9.21 -9.83 10.20
CA ILE A 156 8.19 -9.98 11.26
C ILE A 156 8.65 -10.98 12.32
N ASN A 157 9.17 -12.14 11.91
CA ASN A 157 9.66 -13.16 12.84
C ASN A 157 10.87 -12.73 13.66
N MET A 158 11.64 -11.76 13.18
CA MET A 158 12.76 -11.15 13.90
C MET A 158 12.36 -9.92 14.72
N GLY A 159 11.09 -9.55 14.74
CA GLY A 159 10.63 -8.32 15.41
C GLY A 159 11.03 -7.03 14.69
N ILE A 160 11.46 -7.10 13.44
CA ILE A 160 11.81 -5.94 12.60
C ILE A 160 10.54 -5.44 11.91
N THR A 161 10.17 -4.20 12.17
CA THR A 161 8.95 -3.61 11.61
C THR A 161 9.19 -3.10 10.18
N CYS A 162 8.38 -3.58 9.23
CA CYS A 162 8.36 -3.12 7.86
C CYS A 162 6.93 -2.67 7.47
N PRO A 163 6.36 -1.63 8.11
CA PRO A 163 4.93 -1.32 7.98
C PRO A 163 4.52 -0.98 6.55
N VAL A 164 5.33 -0.21 5.82
CA VAL A 164 5.06 0.14 4.42
C VAL A 164 5.06 -1.09 3.52
N LEU A 165 6.02 -2.00 3.69
CA LEU A 165 6.08 -3.24 2.91
C LEU A 165 4.88 -4.14 3.20
N SER A 166 4.57 -4.35 4.47
CA SER A 166 3.44 -5.17 4.91
C SER A 166 2.11 -4.63 4.38
N SER A 167 1.91 -3.31 4.45
CA SER A 167 0.69 -2.67 3.96
C SER A 167 0.59 -2.70 2.42
N ASN A 168 1.70 -2.57 1.70
CA ASN A 168 1.71 -2.70 0.24
C ASN A 168 1.41 -4.12 -0.22
N LEU A 169 1.93 -5.15 0.46
CA LEU A 169 1.57 -6.54 0.18
C LEU A 169 0.08 -6.78 0.40
N ALA A 170 -0.46 -6.34 1.53
CA ALA A 170 -1.89 -6.46 1.83
C ALA A 170 -2.75 -5.70 0.81
N TYR A 171 -2.35 -4.49 0.42
CA TYR A 171 -3.04 -3.68 -0.58
C TYR A 171 -3.06 -4.35 -1.96
N TYR A 172 -1.93 -4.88 -2.39
CA TYR A 172 -1.81 -5.61 -3.65
C TYR A 172 -2.67 -6.89 -3.64
N ASP A 173 -2.62 -7.66 -2.56
CA ASP A 173 -3.41 -8.87 -2.41
C ASP A 173 -4.92 -8.58 -2.41
N GLN A 174 -5.37 -7.50 -1.80
CA GLN A 174 -6.79 -7.09 -1.85
C GLN A 174 -7.28 -6.82 -3.27
N MET A 175 -6.41 -6.30 -4.15
CA MET A 175 -6.78 -6.02 -5.54
C MET A 175 -6.78 -7.27 -6.42
N PHE A 176 -5.90 -8.23 -6.16
CA PHE A 176 -5.62 -9.32 -7.11
C PHE A 176 -5.86 -10.73 -6.55
N SER A 177 -6.21 -10.86 -5.28
CA SER A 177 -6.59 -12.13 -4.68
C SER A 177 -8.05 -12.49 -4.97
N ASN A 178 -8.32 -13.79 -5.05
CA ASN A 178 -9.68 -14.31 -5.10
C ASN A 178 -10.39 -14.23 -3.73
N HIS A 179 -9.64 -14.00 -2.65
CA HIS A 179 -10.16 -13.89 -1.29
C HIS A 179 -10.28 -12.41 -0.90
N ILE A 180 -11.48 -11.87 -1.01
CA ILE A 180 -11.74 -10.45 -0.77
C ILE A 180 -12.24 -10.27 0.66
N ILE A 181 -11.44 -9.62 1.50
CA ILE A 181 -11.81 -9.29 2.89
C ILE A 181 -13.13 -8.51 2.99
N GLY A 182 -13.49 -7.75 1.95
CA GLY A 182 -14.74 -7.02 1.85
C GLY A 182 -15.99 -7.90 2.01
N GLU A 183 -15.94 -9.16 1.58
CA GLU A 183 -17.04 -10.11 1.77
C GLU A 183 -17.26 -10.42 3.26
N THR A 184 -16.17 -10.70 3.97
CA THR A 184 -16.21 -10.94 5.41
C THR A 184 -16.72 -9.72 6.17
N ILE A 185 -16.27 -8.52 5.82
CA ILE A 185 -16.73 -7.27 6.43
C ILE A 185 -18.23 -7.04 6.16
N GLN A 186 -18.72 -7.34 4.96
CA GLN A 186 -20.14 -7.25 4.64
C GLN A 186 -20.98 -8.22 5.48
N LEU A 187 -20.53 -9.46 5.65
CA LEU A 187 -21.18 -10.44 6.51
C LEU A 187 -21.20 -9.97 7.96
N GLN A 188 -20.09 -9.48 8.47
CA GLN A 188 -19.97 -8.93 9.82
C GLN A 188 -20.95 -7.75 10.04
N ARG A 189 -21.02 -6.80 9.10
CA ARG A 189 -21.98 -5.68 9.16
C ARG A 189 -23.42 -6.17 9.15
N SER A 190 -23.72 -7.19 8.37
CA SER A 190 -25.05 -7.80 8.35
C SER A 190 -25.38 -8.48 9.68
N PHE A 191 -24.43 -9.18 10.27
CA PHE A 191 -24.62 -9.86 11.55
C PHE A 191 -24.92 -8.87 12.70
N PHE A 192 -24.11 -7.82 12.83
CA PHE A 192 -24.27 -6.86 13.93
C PHE A 192 -25.37 -5.82 13.72
N GLY A 193 -25.59 -5.38 12.50
CA GLY A 193 -26.47 -4.25 12.20
C GLY A 193 -27.63 -4.57 11.28
N LEU A 194 -27.85 -5.85 10.95
CA LEU A 194 -28.87 -6.31 9.99
C LEU A 194 -28.82 -5.59 8.64
N HIS A 195 -27.61 -5.12 8.25
CA HIS A 195 -27.45 -4.48 6.95
C HIS A 195 -27.65 -5.49 5.81
N PRO A 196 -28.42 -5.14 4.79
CA PRO A 196 -28.66 -6.04 3.67
C PRO A 196 -27.38 -6.32 2.90
N ILE A 197 -27.18 -7.57 2.50
CA ILE A 197 -26.05 -8.05 1.68
C ILE A 197 -26.47 -8.06 0.22
N LYS A 198 -25.57 -7.66 -0.67
CA LYS A 198 -25.75 -7.81 -2.12
C LYS A 198 -25.04 -9.08 -2.58
N GLU A 199 -25.74 -9.96 -3.25
CA GLU A 199 -25.14 -11.16 -3.85
C GLU A 199 -24.21 -10.81 -5.01
N LYS A 200 -23.11 -11.58 -5.19
CA LYS A 200 -22.13 -11.39 -6.30
C LYS A 200 -22.77 -11.36 -7.68
N LYS A 201 -23.74 -12.23 -7.92
CA LYS A 201 -24.43 -12.40 -9.21
C LYS A 201 -25.90 -11.92 -9.20
N GLY A 202 -26.36 -11.45 -8.08
CA GLY A 202 -27.76 -11.02 -7.89
C GLY A 202 -27.92 -9.51 -7.95
N LYS A 203 -29.07 -9.06 -8.48
CA LYS A 203 -29.49 -7.66 -8.40
C LYS A 203 -30.15 -7.34 -7.05
N ASN A 204 -30.54 -8.36 -6.31
CA ASN A 204 -31.32 -8.23 -5.10
C ASN A 204 -30.42 -8.08 -3.87
N LYS A 205 -30.86 -7.22 -2.95
CA LYS A 205 -30.32 -7.19 -1.60
C LYS A 205 -31.04 -8.26 -0.79
N ILE A 206 -30.29 -9.10 -0.09
CA ILE A 206 -30.83 -10.10 0.83
C ILE A 206 -30.52 -9.70 2.26
N ASN A 207 -31.47 -9.98 3.15
CA ASN A 207 -31.25 -9.92 4.59
C ASN A 207 -31.07 -11.36 5.09
N PRO A 208 -29.84 -11.80 5.39
CA PRO A 208 -29.64 -13.15 5.91
C PRO A 208 -30.34 -13.26 7.27
N TYR A 209 -31.05 -14.37 7.46
CA TYR A 209 -31.55 -14.73 8.78
C TYR A 209 -30.37 -15.24 9.61
N TRP A 210 -29.87 -14.39 10.49
CA TRP A 210 -28.89 -14.79 11.48
C TRP A 210 -29.64 -15.47 12.63
N THR A 211 -29.49 -16.78 12.78
CA THR A 211 -29.98 -17.49 13.96
C THR A 211 -29.25 -16.90 15.18
N LYS A 212 -30.02 -16.49 16.18
CA LYS A 212 -29.44 -16.13 17.47
C LYS A 212 -28.70 -17.37 18.00
N LEU A 213 -27.37 -17.29 18.06
CA LEU A 213 -26.56 -18.26 18.77
C LEU A 213 -26.79 -18.12 20.26
#